data_d1523b4fee4d5298c0dd0146cccaeb23
#
_entry.id   d1523b4fee4d5298c0dd0146cccaeb23
#
_cell.length_a   1.000
_cell.length_b   1.000
_cell.length_c   1.000
_cell.angle_alpha   90.00
_cell.angle_beta   90.00
_cell.angle_gamma   90.00
#
_symmetry.space_group_name_H-M   'P 1'
#
loop_
_entity.id
_entity.type
_entity.pdbx_description
1 polymer ?
#
loop_
_entity_poly.entity_id
_entity_poly.type
_entity_poly.pdbx_seq_one_letter_code
_entity_poly.pdbx_strand_id
1 'polypeptide(L)'
;MNGVVHHLIDELEPNDTCSVYDFQKLARDKIDDIHSRGKMPLLIGGTGFYMNAVLNNYEFTNLEEKTYDIDVEKAKQYLKENYIDTYNNIDLDNHRRVINAYNYVMNEQKSVTTNNNGDTILEKYNPYLIVLNNEREVLYNRINKRVELMFEQGLEDEVKGIINDYGTELQALGAIGYKEMLPYLKGDVSKEETISAISQNSRRYAKRQLTWF
;
A
#
# COMPACT_ATOMS: atom_id res chain seq x y z
N MET A 1 -16.55 -1.96 17.80
CA MET A 1 -15.40 -1.14 18.20
C MET A 1 -15.83 0.02 19.11
N ASN A 2 -16.32 -0.31 20.27
CA ASN A 2 -16.66 0.62 21.37
C ASN A 2 -17.50 1.86 20.99
N GLY A 3 -18.46 1.70 20.07
CA GLY A 3 -19.38 2.78 19.67
C GLY A 3 -18.83 3.81 18.68
N VAL A 4 -17.55 3.69 18.27
CA VAL A 4 -16.98 4.55 17.21
C VAL A 4 -17.14 3.86 15.86
N VAL A 5 -17.72 4.57 14.90
CA VAL A 5 -17.88 4.05 13.53
C VAL A 5 -16.52 4.05 12.86
N HIS A 6 -16.15 2.89 12.30
CA HIS A 6 -14.96 2.73 11.46
C HIS A 6 -15.43 2.63 10.00
N HIS A 7 -14.71 3.28 9.13
CA HIS A 7 -14.97 3.31 7.69
C HIS A 7 -13.82 2.68 6.93
N LEU A 8 -14.06 2.23 5.72
CA LEU A 8 -13.09 1.60 4.82
C LEU A 8 -12.44 0.32 5.41
N ILE A 9 -13.24 -0.43 6.17
CA ILE A 9 -12.90 -1.75 6.69
C ILE A 9 -13.99 -2.70 6.18
N ASP A 10 -13.58 -3.85 5.65
CA ASP A 10 -14.47 -4.89 5.11
C ASP A 10 -15.44 -4.37 4.02
N GLU A 11 -14.99 -3.41 3.20
CA GLU A 11 -15.80 -2.84 2.10
C GLU A 11 -15.45 -3.44 0.73
N LEU A 12 -14.36 -4.21 0.64
CA LEU A 12 -13.88 -4.84 -0.59
C LEU A 12 -13.69 -6.33 -0.38
N GLU A 13 -13.97 -7.12 -1.42
CA GLU A 13 -13.67 -8.54 -1.43
C GLU A 13 -12.16 -8.80 -1.64
N PRO A 14 -11.61 -9.96 -1.23
CA PRO A 14 -10.18 -10.26 -1.38
C PRO A 14 -9.67 -10.22 -2.82
N ASN A 15 -10.54 -10.44 -3.81
CA ASN A 15 -10.22 -10.39 -5.24
C ASN A 15 -10.39 -9.00 -5.85
N ASP A 16 -10.92 -8.03 -5.11
CA ASP A 16 -10.95 -6.65 -5.56
C ASP A 16 -9.56 -6.03 -5.54
N THR A 17 -9.33 -5.08 -6.43
CA THR A 17 -8.12 -4.27 -6.43
C THR A 17 -8.43 -2.87 -5.92
N CYS A 18 -7.55 -2.35 -5.07
CA CYS A 18 -7.66 -0.98 -4.58
C CYS A 18 -6.33 -0.26 -4.83
N SER A 19 -6.36 0.67 -5.77
CA SER A 19 -5.21 1.54 -6.03
C SER A 19 -5.14 2.66 -4.98
N VAL A 20 -4.01 3.38 -4.95
CA VAL A 20 -3.88 4.58 -4.12
C VAL A 20 -4.86 5.68 -4.54
N TYR A 21 -5.22 5.73 -5.81
CA TYR A 21 -6.25 6.63 -6.34
C TYR A 21 -7.64 6.32 -5.78
N ASP A 22 -8.03 5.03 -5.82
CA ASP A 22 -9.31 4.58 -5.28
C ASP A 22 -9.39 4.88 -3.79
N PHE A 23 -8.34 4.55 -3.04
CA PHE A 23 -8.26 4.85 -1.61
C PHE A 23 -8.34 6.36 -1.34
N GLN A 24 -7.64 7.21 -2.11
CA GLN A 24 -7.69 8.65 -1.96
C GLN A 24 -9.13 9.16 -2.09
N LYS A 25 -9.84 8.72 -3.14
CA LYS A 25 -11.23 9.11 -3.41
C LYS A 25 -12.14 8.68 -2.27
N LEU A 26 -12.13 7.38 -1.93
CA LEU A 26 -12.98 6.83 -0.85
C LEU A 26 -12.73 7.52 0.49
N ALA A 27 -11.45 7.75 0.84
CA ALA A 27 -11.10 8.39 2.10
C ALA A 27 -11.52 9.87 2.14
N ARG A 28 -11.33 10.61 1.04
CA ARG A 28 -11.76 12.02 0.93
C ARG A 28 -13.26 12.16 1.01
N ASP A 29 -14.02 11.32 0.34
CA ASP A 29 -15.49 11.29 0.39
C ASP A 29 -15.97 11.04 1.83
N LYS A 30 -15.32 10.12 2.57
CA LYS A 30 -15.65 9.86 3.98
C LYS A 30 -15.29 11.02 4.91
N ILE A 31 -14.15 11.65 4.69
CA ILE A 31 -13.73 12.84 5.46
C ILE A 31 -14.76 13.97 5.26
N ASP A 32 -15.14 14.23 4.01
CA ASP A 32 -16.09 15.28 3.67
C ASP A 32 -17.50 14.97 4.25
N ASP A 33 -17.96 13.71 4.21
CA ASP A 33 -19.20 13.28 4.88
C ASP A 33 -19.16 13.50 6.40
N ILE A 34 -18.08 13.12 7.07
CA ILE A 34 -17.92 13.30 8.52
C ILE A 34 -17.93 14.79 8.88
N HIS A 35 -17.24 15.63 8.11
CA HIS A 35 -17.22 17.08 8.29
C HIS A 35 -18.61 17.69 8.08
N SER A 36 -19.36 17.26 7.05
CA SER A 36 -20.71 17.77 6.78
C SER A 36 -21.68 17.54 7.95
N ARG A 37 -21.40 16.50 8.75
CA ARG A 37 -22.16 16.19 9.98
C ARG A 37 -21.64 16.92 11.23
N GLY A 38 -20.72 17.88 11.07
CA GLY A 38 -20.10 18.64 12.17
C GLY A 38 -19.22 17.78 13.08
N LYS A 39 -18.69 16.67 12.59
CA LYS A 39 -17.82 15.75 13.34
C LYS A 39 -16.39 15.83 12.85
N MET A 40 -15.45 15.43 13.70
CA MET A 40 -14.03 15.38 13.38
C MET A 40 -13.69 14.00 12.81
N PRO A 41 -13.18 13.90 11.58
CA PRO A 41 -12.63 12.65 11.05
C PRO A 41 -11.29 12.34 11.69
N LEU A 42 -11.06 11.06 11.97
CA LEU A 42 -9.78 10.54 12.45
C LEU A 42 -9.23 9.54 11.44
N LEU A 43 -8.17 9.92 10.73
CA LEU A 43 -7.48 9.05 9.78
C LEU A 43 -6.42 8.24 10.55
N ILE A 44 -6.61 6.91 10.63
CA ILE A 44 -5.72 6.00 11.34
C ILE A 44 -5.04 5.08 10.36
N GLY A 45 -3.72 5.00 10.40
CA GLY A 45 -2.95 4.09 9.56
C GLY A 45 -1.46 4.24 9.73
N GLY A 46 -0.70 3.55 8.89
CA GLY A 46 0.77 3.56 8.95
C GLY A 46 1.43 3.53 7.57
N THR A 47 0.66 3.54 6.48
CA THR A 47 1.18 3.64 5.12
C THR A 47 1.27 5.12 4.74
N GLY A 48 2.45 5.71 4.96
CA GLY A 48 2.66 7.14 4.75
C GLY A 48 2.26 7.63 3.37
N PHE A 49 2.55 6.85 2.31
CA PHE A 49 2.15 7.20 0.95
C PHE A 49 0.63 7.35 0.80
N TYR A 50 -0.17 6.46 1.40
CA TYR A 50 -1.63 6.57 1.37
C TYR A 50 -2.13 7.78 2.19
N MET A 51 -1.50 8.06 3.33
CA MET A 51 -1.85 9.24 4.11
C MET A 51 -1.55 10.53 3.34
N ASN A 52 -0.36 10.64 2.74
CA ASN A 52 -0.01 11.77 1.91
C ASN A 52 -0.94 11.89 0.70
N ALA A 53 -1.30 10.78 0.06
CA ALA A 53 -2.24 10.80 -1.06
C ALA A 53 -3.60 11.39 -0.67
N VAL A 54 -4.08 11.14 0.55
CA VAL A 54 -5.34 11.71 1.04
C VAL A 54 -5.20 13.18 1.41
N LEU A 55 -4.15 13.53 2.16
CA LEU A 55 -4.00 14.84 2.78
C LEU A 55 -3.36 15.89 1.87
N ASN A 56 -2.53 15.48 0.93
CA ASN A 56 -1.79 16.37 0.07
C ASN A 56 -2.45 16.52 -1.30
N ASN A 57 -1.99 17.51 -2.06
CA ASN A 57 -2.49 17.80 -3.40
C ASN A 57 -1.91 16.85 -4.47
N TYR A 58 -2.01 15.52 -4.22
CA TYR A 58 -1.69 14.54 -5.24
C TYR A 58 -2.79 14.45 -6.27
N GLU A 59 -2.43 14.65 -7.53
CA GLU A 59 -3.28 14.38 -8.69
C GLU A 59 -2.87 13.03 -9.26
N PHE A 60 -3.76 12.06 -9.17
CA PHE A 60 -3.61 10.79 -9.85
C PHE A 60 -4.37 10.85 -11.16
N THR A 61 -3.72 10.44 -12.24
CA THR A 61 -4.39 10.23 -13.52
C THR A 61 -5.32 9.04 -13.36
N ASN A 62 -6.59 9.20 -13.68
CA ASN A 62 -7.55 8.10 -13.67
C ASN A 62 -7.25 7.24 -14.90
N LEU A 63 -6.56 6.14 -14.68
CA LEU A 63 -6.12 5.26 -15.75
C LEU A 63 -7.25 4.26 -16.10
N GLU A 64 -8.27 4.71 -16.81
CA GLU A 64 -8.98 3.82 -17.75
C GLU A 64 -8.06 3.47 -18.94
N GLU A 65 -6.78 3.26 -18.66
CA GLU A 65 -5.72 3.24 -19.64
C GLU A 65 -5.44 1.81 -20.08
N LYS A 66 -5.08 1.71 -21.34
CA LYS A 66 -4.58 0.45 -21.90
C LYS A 66 -3.30 0.07 -21.16
N THR A 67 -3.31 -1.08 -20.52
CA THR A 67 -2.09 -1.74 -20.08
C THR A 67 -1.44 -2.43 -21.26
N TYR A 68 -0.16 -2.13 -21.46
CA TYR A 68 0.63 -2.77 -22.52
C TYR A 68 1.44 -3.90 -21.89
N ASP A 69 1.27 -5.11 -22.41
CA ASP A 69 2.11 -6.24 -22.03
C ASP A 69 3.47 -6.10 -22.73
N ILE A 70 4.47 -5.71 -21.99
CA ILE A 70 5.83 -5.47 -22.51
C ILE A 70 6.86 -6.02 -21.52
N ASP A 71 7.92 -6.57 -22.08
CA ASP A 71 9.11 -6.94 -21.32
C ASP A 71 9.80 -5.71 -20.71
N VAL A 72 10.29 -5.86 -19.47
CA VAL A 72 10.87 -4.75 -18.69
C VAL A 72 12.07 -4.11 -19.40
N GLU A 73 12.94 -4.89 -20.04
CA GLU A 73 14.12 -4.35 -20.71
C GLU A 73 13.75 -3.59 -21.98
N LYS A 74 12.74 -4.06 -22.71
CA LYS A 74 12.16 -3.33 -23.86
C LYS A 74 11.49 -2.03 -23.41
N ALA A 75 10.78 -2.05 -22.28
CA ALA A 75 10.21 -0.83 -21.70
C ALA A 75 11.29 0.17 -21.32
N LYS A 76 12.38 -0.25 -20.65
CA LYS A 76 13.53 0.59 -20.33
C LYS A 76 14.16 1.19 -21.59
N GLN A 77 14.39 0.37 -22.62
CA GLN A 77 14.95 0.84 -23.88
C GLN A 77 14.07 1.90 -24.54
N TYR A 78 12.77 1.65 -24.63
CA TYR A 78 11.80 2.60 -25.18
C TYR A 78 11.80 3.94 -24.43
N LEU A 79 11.76 3.90 -23.07
CA LEU A 79 11.82 5.10 -22.23
C LEU A 79 13.12 5.86 -22.43
N LYS A 80 14.27 5.17 -22.54
CA LYS A 80 15.57 5.78 -22.77
C LYS A 80 15.66 6.50 -24.13
N GLU A 81 15.07 5.92 -25.16
CA GLU A 81 15.13 6.45 -26.53
C GLU A 81 14.14 7.61 -26.76
N ASN A 82 12.96 7.55 -26.13
CA ASN A 82 11.85 8.47 -26.45
C ASN A 82 11.50 9.42 -25.29
N TYR A 83 11.81 9.05 -24.02
CA TYR A 83 11.41 9.79 -22.82
C TYR A 83 12.55 9.80 -21.80
N ILE A 84 13.70 10.37 -22.19
CA ILE A 84 14.94 10.33 -21.40
C ILE A 84 14.78 10.92 -19.99
N ASP A 85 13.95 11.95 -19.82
CA ASP A 85 13.69 12.56 -18.52
C ASP A 85 12.97 11.57 -17.59
N THR A 86 11.97 10.84 -18.11
CA THR A 86 11.29 9.77 -17.37
C THR A 86 12.28 8.68 -17.00
N TYR A 87 13.09 8.22 -17.95
CA TYR A 87 14.10 7.17 -17.73
C TYR A 87 15.08 7.54 -16.61
N ASN A 88 15.57 8.78 -16.57
CA ASN A 88 16.54 9.25 -15.59
C ASN A 88 15.96 9.49 -14.19
N ASN A 89 14.63 9.66 -14.08
CA ASN A 89 13.96 10.01 -12.83
C ASN A 89 13.22 8.83 -12.18
N ILE A 90 13.16 7.65 -12.81
CA ILE A 90 12.54 6.46 -12.24
C ILE A 90 13.59 5.49 -11.67
N ASP A 91 13.17 4.70 -10.70
CA ASP A 91 13.96 3.59 -10.18
C ASP A 91 13.90 2.41 -11.17
N LEU A 92 14.98 2.24 -11.93
CA LEU A 92 15.09 1.23 -12.99
C LEU A 92 15.20 -0.21 -12.45
N ASP A 93 15.53 -0.40 -11.19
CA ASP A 93 15.58 -1.71 -10.54
C ASP A 93 14.17 -2.16 -10.09
N ASN A 94 13.24 -1.23 -10.04
CA ASN A 94 11.85 -1.50 -9.74
C ASN A 94 11.04 -1.76 -11.02
N HIS A 95 10.94 -3.02 -11.41
CA HIS A 95 10.24 -3.45 -12.63
C HIS A 95 8.82 -2.87 -12.74
N ARG A 96 8.07 -2.84 -11.64
CA ARG A 96 6.71 -2.28 -11.63
C ARG A 96 6.71 -0.78 -11.95
N ARG A 97 7.70 -0.02 -11.43
CA ARG A 97 7.81 1.42 -11.76
C ARG A 97 8.17 1.63 -13.22
N VAL A 98 9.04 0.79 -13.78
CA VAL A 98 9.38 0.84 -15.21
C VAL A 98 8.15 0.59 -16.08
N ILE A 99 7.39 -0.47 -15.81
CA ILE A 99 6.19 -0.81 -16.57
C ILE A 99 5.11 0.28 -16.42
N ASN A 100 4.89 0.79 -15.21
CA ASN A 100 3.94 1.87 -14.99
C ASN A 100 4.34 3.16 -15.73
N ALA A 101 5.62 3.52 -15.72
CA ALA A 101 6.11 4.67 -16.47
C ALA A 101 5.96 4.48 -17.97
N TYR A 102 6.24 3.27 -18.48
CA TYR A 102 6.01 2.93 -19.89
C TYR A 102 4.53 3.08 -20.26
N ASN A 103 3.63 2.47 -19.49
CA ASN A 103 2.19 2.59 -19.73
C ASN A 103 1.73 4.05 -19.71
N TYR A 104 2.22 4.84 -18.76
CA TYR A 104 1.91 6.27 -18.67
C TYR A 104 2.32 7.03 -19.93
N VAL A 105 3.56 6.90 -20.39
CA VAL A 105 4.02 7.63 -21.58
C VAL A 105 3.34 7.16 -22.86
N MET A 106 2.94 5.89 -22.93
CA MET A 106 2.19 5.35 -24.08
C MET A 106 0.77 5.89 -24.15
N ASN A 107 0.12 6.11 -23.01
CA ASN A 107 -1.24 6.65 -22.96
C ASN A 107 -1.25 8.19 -23.07
N GLU A 108 -0.40 8.87 -22.33
CA GLU A 108 -0.39 10.32 -22.25
C GLU A 108 0.51 11.02 -23.29
N GLN A 109 1.39 10.27 -23.95
CA GLN A 109 2.39 10.79 -24.93
C GLN A 109 3.24 11.95 -24.38
N LYS A 110 3.48 11.94 -23.06
CA LYS A 110 4.31 12.93 -22.36
C LYS A 110 5.15 12.28 -21.26
N SER A 111 6.26 12.90 -20.89
CA SER A 111 7.10 12.45 -19.80
C SER A 111 6.35 12.43 -18.47
N VAL A 112 6.67 11.43 -17.63
CA VAL A 112 6.22 11.43 -16.23
C VAL A 112 6.86 12.61 -15.52
N THR A 113 6.05 13.59 -15.16
CA THR A 113 6.50 14.72 -14.35
C THR A 113 6.21 14.41 -12.88
N THR A 114 7.24 14.44 -12.03
CA THR A 114 7.03 14.53 -10.60
C THR A 114 6.51 15.93 -10.29
N ASN A 115 5.19 16.08 -10.25
CA ASN A 115 4.62 17.36 -9.81
C ASN A 115 4.94 17.51 -8.32
N ASN A 116 5.82 18.45 -7.97
CA ASN A 116 6.16 18.79 -6.57
C ASN A 116 4.95 19.34 -5.78
N ASN A 117 3.79 19.53 -6.42
CA ASN A 117 2.55 19.90 -5.76
C ASN A 117 1.98 18.78 -4.86
N GLY A 118 2.42 17.53 -5.04
CA GLY A 118 1.98 16.40 -4.22
C GLY A 118 2.42 16.47 -2.76
N ASP A 119 3.40 17.30 -2.41
CA ASP A 119 3.89 17.44 -1.03
C ASP A 119 3.15 18.54 -0.23
N THR A 120 2.24 19.29 -0.88
CA THR A 120 1.49 20.37 -0.22
C THR A 120 0.20 19.81 0.38
N ILE A 121 0.01 20.00 1.68
CA ILE A 121 -1.23 19.65 2.38
C ILE A 121 -2.39 20.49 1.82
N LEU A 122 -3.52 19.85 1.57
CA LEU A 122 -4.74 20.52 1.15
C LEU A 122 -5.25 21.43 2.28
N GLU A 123 -5.36 22.73 2.02
CA GLU A 123 -5.80 23.73 2.99
C GLU A 123 -7.15 23.37 3.65
N LYS A 124 -8.05 22.74 2.89
CA LYS A 124 -9.37 22.34 3.40
C LYS A 124 -9.32 21.35 4.57
N TYR A 125 -8.23 20.59 4.71
CA TYR A 125 -8.16 19.57 5.76
C TYR A 125 -7.48 20.07 7.03
N ASN A 126 -6.48 20.95 6.93
CA ASN A 126 -5.70 21.47 8.06
C ASN A 126 -5.45 20.39 9.15
N PRO A 127 -4.81 19.25 8.80
CA PRO A 127 -4.76 18.09 9.66
C PRO A 127 -3.85 18.30 10.86
N TYR A 128 -4.22 17.70 12.00
CA TYR A 128 -3.33 17.58 13.17
C TYR A 128 -2.70 16.18 13.16
N LEU A 129 -1.39 16.11 12.96
CA LEU A 129 -0.65 14.84 12.88
C LEU A 129 -0.19 14.39 14.27
N ILE A 130 -0.59 13.17 14.66
CA ILE A 130 -0.14 12.51 15.88
C ILE A 130 0.64 11.25 15.49
N VAL A 131 1.92 11.21 15.81
CA VAL A 131 2.78 10.04 15.58
C VAL A 131 3.02 9.32 16.91
N LEU A 132 2.55 8.05 16.97
CA LEU A 132 2.80 7.20 18.13
C LEU A 132 4.13 6.49 17.98
N ASN A 133 5.00 6.62 18.96
CA ASN A 133 6.31 5.99 18.99
C ASN A 133 6.54 5.27 20.31
N ASN A 134 7.48 4.34 20.33
CA ASN A 134 7.95 3.62 21.50
C ASN A 134 9.45 3.35 21.39
N GLU A 135 10.07 3.00 22.50
CA GLU A 135 11.42 2.45 22.50
C GLU A 135 11.47 1.23 21.57
N ARG A 136 12.55 1.16 20.77
CA ARG A 136 12.69 0.17 19.68
C ARG A 136 12.52 -1.27 20.17
N GLU A 137 13.09 -1.58 21.31
CA GLU A 137 13.01 -2.93 21.90
C GLU A 137 11.56 -3.28 22.28
N VAL A 138 10.85 -2.35 22.92
CA VAL A 138 9.45 -2.52 23.29
C VAL A 138 8.58 -2.71 22.05
N LEU A 139 8.80 -1.92 21.00
CA LEU A 139 8.07 -2.03 19.75
C LEU A 139 8.31 -3.39 19.08
N TYR A 140 9.55 -3.84 19.02
CA TYR A 140 9.90 -5.12 18.40
C TYR A 140 9.33 -6.31 19.16
N ASN A 141 9.36 -6.29 20.49
CA ASN A 141 8.75 -7.31 21.32
C ASN A 141 7.23 -7.39 21.12
N ARG A 142 6.55 -6.24 21.01
CA ARG A 142 5.11 -6.18 20.69
C ARG A 142 4.81 -6.74 19.31
N ILE A 143 5.63 -6.43 18.31
CA ILE A 143 5.48 -6.95 16.94
C ILE A 143 5.61 -8.47 16.95
N ASN A 144 6.66 -9.02 17.57
CA ASN A 144 6.89 -10.45 17.61
C ASN A 144 5.72 -11.19 18.31
N LYS A 145 5.32 -10.71 19.49
CA LYS A 145 4.17 -11.27 20.22
C LYS A 145 2.86 -11.21 19.42
N ARG A 146 2.64 -10.12 18.69
CA ARG A 146 1.45 -10.00 17.83
C ARG A 146 1.44 -11.07 16.74
N VAL A 147 2.58 -11.36 16.13
CA VAL A 147 2.67 -12.39 15.07
C VAL A 147 2.34 -13.76 15.64
N GLU A 148 2.85 -14.12 16.84
CA GLU A 148 2.48 -15.36 17.52
C GLU A 148 0.97 -15.44 17.77
N LEU A 149 0.37 -14.36 18.29
CA LEU A 149 -1.08 -14.27 18.51
C LEU A 149 -1.90 -14.39 17.22
N MET A 150 -1.42 -13.86 16.09
CA MET A 150 -2.11 -14.00 14.81
C MET A 150 -2.24 -15.47 14.41
N PHE A 151 -1.21 -16.27 14.60
CA PHE A 151 -1.27 -17.73 14.36
C PHE A 151 -2.24 -18.44 15.34
N GLU A 152 -2.22 -18.05 16.61
CA GLU A 152 -3.16 -18.59 17.61
C GLU A 152 -4.62 -18.23 17.31
N GLN A 153 -4.84 -17.09 16.69
CA GLN A 153 -6.16 -16.56 16.32
C GLN A 153 -6.67 -17.03 14.96
N GLY A 154 -5.91 -17.86 14.24
CA GLY A 154 -6.38 -18.53 13.03
C GLY A 154 -5.90 -17.90 11.71
N LEU A 155 -4.78 -17.15 11.70
CA LEU A 155 -4.19 -16.62 10.47
C LEU A 155 -4.04 -17.68 9.37
N GLU A 156 -3.68 -18.90 9.75
CA GLU A 156 -3.51 -20.01 8.82
C GLU A 156 -4.82 -20.39 8.13
N ASP A 157 -5.90 -20.51 8.89
CA ASP A 157 -7.21 -20.86 8.36
C ASP A 157 -7.80 -19.73 7.53
N GLU A 158 -7.58 -18.48 7.92
CA GLU A 158 -7.98 -17.29 7.17
C GLU A 158 -7.32 -17.26 5.78
N VAL A 159 -6.00 -17.43 5.70
CA VAL A 159 -5.29 -17.42 4.42
C VAL A 159 -5.66 -18.63 3.55
N LYS A 160 -5.84 -19.82 4.14
CA LYS A 160 -6.35 -21.00 3.42
C LYS A 160 -7.73 -20.75 2.83
N GLY A 161 -8.64 -20.14 3.60
CA GLY A 161 -9.97 -19.79 3.16
C GLY A 161 -9.92 -18.85 1.95
N ILE A 162 -9.15 -17.77 2.03
CA ILE A 162 -8.98 -16.82 0.92
C ILE A 162 -8.43 -17.51 -0.34
N ILE A 163 -7.42 -18.37 -0.20
CA ILE A 163 -6.84 -19.09 -1.34
C ILE A 163 -7.86 -20.07 -1.96
N ASN A 164 -8.62 -20.77 -1.14
CA ASN A 164 -9.63 -21.72 -1.62
C ASN A 164 -10.76 -21.03 -2.39
N ASP A 165 -11.20 -19.88 -1.90
CA ASP A 165 -12.35 -19.17 -2.47
C ASP A 165 -11.97 -18.30 -3.69
N TYR A 166 -10.77 -17.72 -3.70
CA TYR A 166 -10.38 -16.70 -4.68
C TYR A 166 -9.08 -17.03 -5.44
N GLY A 167 -8.32 -18.06 -5.04
CA GLY A 167 -7.05 -18.43 -5.67
C GLY A 167 -5.84 -17.67 -5.09
N THR A 168 -4.69 -17.80 -5.76
CA THR A 168 -3.40 -17.26 -5.26
C THR A 168 -2.95 -15.96 -5.90
N GLU A 169 -3.57 -15.54 -7.00
CA GLU A 169 -3.18 -14.36 -7.80
C GLU A 169 -3.95 -13.10 -7.36
N LEU A 170 -3.84 -12.77 -6.06
CA LEU A 170 -4.59 -11.67 -5.44
C LEU A 170 -3.65 -10.56 -4.94
N GLN A 171 -4.06 -9.31 -5.13
CA GLN A 171 -3.36 -8.15 -4.55
C GLN A 171 -3.29 -8.25 -3.02
N ALA A 172 -4.36 -8.71 -2.38
CA ALA A 172 -4.47 -8.87 -0.92
C ALA A 172 -3.38 -9.80 -0.36
N LEU A 173 -3.03 -10.88 -1.08
CA LEU A 173 -1.99 -11.81 -0.67
C LEU A 173 -0.57 -11.22 -0.71
N GLY A 174 -0.37 -10.03 -1.25
CA GLY A 174 0.89 -9.29 -1.16
C GLY A 174 1.15 -8.61 0.19
N ALA A 175 0.16 -8.59 1.10
CA ALA A 175 0.30 -7.99 2.42
C ALA A 175 1.27 -8.78 3.32
N ILE A 176 1.93 -8.06 4.26
CA ILE A 176 2.77 -8.70 5.29
C ILE A 176 1.87 -9.57 6.17
N GLY A 177 2.28 -10.80 6.37
CA GLY A 177 1.50 -11.84 7.02
C GLY A 177 0.96 -12.84 6.01
N TYR A 178 0.34 -12.38 4.92
CA TYR A 178 -0.25 -13.26 3.91
C TYR A 178 0.79 -13.80 2.93
N LYS A 179 1.66 -12.95 2.39
CA LYS A 179 2.68 -13.37 1.41
C LYS A 179 3.66 -14.38 1.99
N GLU A 180 3.97 -14.29 3.29
CA GLU A 180 4.86 -15.23 3.96
C GLU A 180 4.17 -16.58 4.23
N MET A 181 2.83 -16.60 4.27
CA MET A 181 2.07 -17.84 4.42
C MET A 181 2.08 -18.70 3.15
N LEU A 182 2.26 -18.14 1.96
CA LEU A 182 2.20 -18.89 0.71
C LEU A 182 3.23 -20.03 0.63
N PRO A 183 4.54 -19.83 0.90
CA PRO A 183 5.51 -20.92 0.91
C PRO A 183 5.26 -21.90 2.07
N TYR A 184 4.77 -21.47 3.22
CA TYR A 184 4.41 -22.34 4.33
C TYR A 184 3.27 -23.28 3.94
N LEU A 185 2.22 -22.78 3.35
CA LEU A 185 1.07 -23.58 2.91
C LEU A 185 1.42 -24.57 1.78
N LYS A 186 2.48 -24.29 1.02
CA LYS A 186 3.04 -25.23 0.02
C LYS A 186 3.95 -26.29 0.67
N GLY A 187 4.35 -26.12 1.92
CA GLY A 187 5.28 -27.01 2.60
C GLY A 187 6.76 -26.73 2.34
N ASP A 188 7.07 -25.57 1.74
CA ASP A 188 8.44 -25.18 1.39
C ASP A 188 9.25 -24.69 2.61
N VAL A 189 8.56 -24.16 3.62
CA VAL A 189 9.14 -23.64 4.87
C VAL A 189 8.34 -24.06 6.09
N SER A 190 8.96 -24.06 7.27
CA SER A 190 8.30 -24.39 8.53
C SER A 190 7.45 -23.23 9.06
N LYS A 191 6.60 -23.54 10.04
CA LYS A 191 5.81 -22.52 10.75
C LYS A 191 6.70 -21.52 11.49
N GLU A 192 7.77 -21.99 12.12
CA GLU A 192 8.73 -21.18 12.85
C GLU A 192 9.46 -20.20 11.93
N GLU A 193 9.88 -20.66 10.74
CA GLU A 193 10.49 -19.81 9.73
C GLU A 193 9.50 -18.75 9.23
N THR A 194 8.24 -19.11 9.05
CA THR A 194 7.17 -18.19 8.64
C THR A 194 6.91 -17.10 9.69
N ILE A 195 6.78 -17.48 10.97
CA ILE A 195 6.65 -16.54 12.10
C ILE A 195 7.85 -15.57 12.13
N SER A 196 9.06 -16.10 11.95
CA SER A 196 10.28 -15.30 11.91
C SER A 196 10.28 -14.29 10.75
N ALA A 197 9.86 -14.73 9.56
CA ALA A 197 9.78 -13.92 8.35
C ALA A 197 8.74 -12.79 8.48
N ILE A 198 7.54 -13.11 8.98
CA ILE A 198 6.48 -12.12 9.23
C ILE A 198 6.95 -11.08 10.26
N SER A 199 7.54 -11.54 11.35
CA SER A 199 8.09 -10.68 12.41
C SER A 199 9.16 -9.74 11.85
N GLN A 200 10.11 -10.26 11.05
CA GLN A 200 11.16 -9.47 10.44
C GLN A 200 10.60 -8.40 9.48
N ASN A 201 9.66 -8.79 8.61
CA ASN A 201 9.06 -7.87 7.64
C ASN A 201 8.19 -6.81 8.34
N SER A 202 7.50 -7.17 9.42
CA SER A 202 6.75 -6.23 10.26
C SER A 202 7.68 -5.21 10.95
N ARG A 203 8.84 -5.65 11.48
CA ARG A 203 9.85 -4.74 12.05
C ARG A 203 10.45 -3.81 10.99
N ARG A 204 10.71 -4.32 9.78
CA ARG A 204 11.17 -3.49 8.64
C ARG A 204 10.11 -2.46 8.24
N TYR A 205 8.84 -2.86 8.27
CA TYR A 205 7.74 -1.94 7.99
C TYR A 205 7.62 -0.86 9.06
N ALA A 206 7.69 -1.21 10.35
CA ALA A 206 7.72 -0.24 11.44
C ALA A 206 8.89 0.75 11.32
N LYS A 207 10.09 0.28 10.95
CA LYS A 207 11.24 1.17 10.69
C LYS A 207 10.94 2.16 9.56
N ARG A 208 10.31 1.71 8.46
CA ARG A 208 9.94 2.60 7.35
C ARG A 208 8.92 3.66 7.79
N GLN A 209 7.96 3.32 8.65
CA GLN A 209 7.00 4.29 9.20
C GLN A 209 7.72 5.39 9.97
N LEU A 210 8.64 5.04 10.87
CA LEU A 210 9.43 6.01 11.65
C LEU A 210 10.36 6.89 10.79
N THR A 211 10.70 6.44 9.59
CA THR A 211 11.51 7.25 8.64
C THR A 211 10.61 8.18 7.82
N TRP A 212 9.36 7.79 7.61
CA TRP A 212 8.40 8.55 6.80
C TRP A 212 7.79 9.72 7.61
N PHE A 213 7.42 9.46 8.86
CA PHE A 213 6.84 10.42 9.77
C PHE A 213 7.87 11.06 10.72
#